data_54b642c5b9959bfc49bd7dbf405c85cf
#
_entry.id   54b642c5b9959bfc49bd7dbf405c85cf
#
_cell.length_a   1.000
_cell.length_b   1.000
_cell.length_c   1.000
_cell.angle_alpha   90.00
_cell.angle_beta   90.00
_cell.angle_gamma   90.00
#
_symmetry.space_group_name_H-M   'P 1'
#
loop_
_entity.id
_entity.type
_entity.pdbx_description
1 polymer ?
#
loop_
_entity_poly.entity_id
_entity_poly.type
_entity_poly.pdbx_seq_one_letter_code
_entity_poly.pdbx_strand_id
1 'polypeptide(L)'
;MTNSPSPLYYDPKRIDAAVAELAATGFNTIYPNVWSRGATFHRSRYAPLEPTLAAVNPNLDPICRITKAGQRHGMQVVPWFEYGLMEPGDAEVVRLNPDWVLRRADGSALYALHGADLRTSPLKDLRVWLNPAHPGVRQRFIGLIMEIVQRCGVDGIQLDDHFAWPVDLGYDNYTRMLYRQTTGREPPTNPKDRYWMSWRRYHLTSLMRELRIRLQQASTSKRLLVSLSPGPYRSAFNEWLQDWQLWAMGGLIDDLVVQNYAFSMEGFTNDLNQAALIKAHSWGVPVEIGVLAGLGSRTTDMDTIAEKVQLAASRGHGVIYFFWEGLWGKYSGTEGAAYRQSQFDALHRAAFGTTNSWPRGNWPSTLGPRRLPPSPPPAVGLGRALPPPPPPPPLPE
;
A
#
# COMPACT_ATOMS: atom_id res chain seq x y z
N MET A 1 -9.98 3.32 -4.73
CA MET A 1 -11.09 4.10 -4.12
C MET A 1 -10.67 4.60 -2.76
N THR A 2 -10.91 5.86 -2.49
CA THR A 2 -10.77 6.45 -1.15
C THR A 2 -12.07 7.16 -0.82
N ASN A 3 -12.38 7.35 0.47
CA ASN A 3 -13.58 8.06 0.86
C ASN A 3 -13.33 9.55 1.13
N SER A 4 -12.10 10.00 1.14
CA SER A 4 -11.78 11.40 1.39
C SER A 4 -11.41 12.09 0.08
N PRO A 5 -12.19 13.05 -0.35
CA PRO A 5 -13.31 13.74 0.32
C PRO A 5 -14.72 13.24 -0.09
N SER A 6 -14.83 12.04 -0.63
CA SER A 6 -16.08 11.50 -1.18
C SER A 6 -16.95 10.83 -0.11
N PRO A 7 -18.27 11.02 -0.12
CA PRO A 7 -19.20 10.30 0.76
C PRO A 7 -19.46 8.86 0.30
N LEU A 8 -18.69 8.32 -0.62
CA LEU A 8 -18.92 7.04 -1.28
C LEU A 8 -19.08 5.88 -0.28
N TYR A 9 -18.21 5.80 0.73
CA TYR A 9 -18.18 4.68 1.68
C TYR A 9 -19.33 4.68 2.71
N TYR A 10 -20.12 5.73 2.79
CA TYR A 10 -21.16 5.87 3.81
C TYR A 10 -22.55 5.43 3.35
N ASP A 11 -22.73 5.21 2.04
CA ASP A 11 -23.99 4.82 1.44
C ASP A 11 -23.84 3.57 0.55
N PRO A 12 -24.51 2.46 0.89
CA PRO A 12 -24.41 1.22 0.14
C PRO A 12 -24.89 1.34 -1.32
N LYS A 13 -25.85 2.25 -1.61
CA LYS A 13 -26.33 2.47 -2.98
C LYS A 13 -25.27 3.18 -3.82
N ARG A 14 -24.56 4.15 -3.24
CA ARG A 14 -23.44 4.84 -3.92
C ARG A 14 -22.27 3.89 -4.17
N ILE A 15 -21.98 2.99 -3.24
CA ILE A 15 -20.96 1.95 -3.44
C ILE A 15 -21.31 1.09 -4.65
N ASP A 16 -22.54 0.57 -4.70
CA ASP A 16 -22.97 -0.31 -5.80
C ASP A 16 -22.94 0.41 -7.15
N ALA A 17 -23.45 1.66 -7.21
CA ALA A 17 -23.41 2.48 -8.42
C ALA A 17 -21.98 2.74 -8.91
N ALA A 18 -21.08 3.13 -8.00
CA ALA A 18 -19.68 3.40 -8.35
C ALA A 18 -18.94 2.15 -8.88
N VAL A 19 -19.21 0.99 -8.30
CA VAL A 19 -18.63 -0.27 -8.80
C VAL A 19 -19.16 -0.62 -10.18
N ALA A 20 -20.48 -0.44 -10.41
CA ALA A 20 -21.10 -0.66 -11.71
C ALA A 20 -20.56 0.29 -12.79
N GLU A 21 -20.38 1.58 -12.46
CA GLU A 21 -19.75 2.58 -13.36
C GLU A 21 -18.32 2.20 -13.75
N LEU A 22 -17.51 1.80 -12.78
CA LEU A 22 -16.15 1.32 -13.05
C LEU A 22 -16.15 0.11 -13.99
N ALA A 23 -17.01 -0.87 -13.72
CA ALA A 23 -17.12 -2.04 -14.58
C ALA A 23 -17.58 -1.69 -16.01
N ALA A 24 -18.54 -0.78 -16.14
CA ALA A 24 -19.07 -0.33 -17.44
C ALA A 24 -18.04 0.43 -18.26
N THR A 25 -17.06 1.08 -17.62
CA THR A 25 -15.98 1.84 -18.27
C THR A 25 -14.69 1.03 -18.43
N GLY A 26 -14.75 -0.31 -18.27
CA GLY A 26 -13.65 -1.22 -18.59
C GLY A 26 -12.62 -1.43 -17.47
N PHE A 27 -12.87 -0.95 -16.25
CA PHE A 27 -12.02 -1.29 -15.12
C PHE A 27 -12.24 -2.74 -14.69
N ASN A 28 -11.17 -3.45 -14.38
CA ASN A 28 -11.20 -4.85 -13.98
C ASN A 28 -10.80 -5.09 -12.51
N THR A 29 -10.18 -4.12 -11.87
CA THR A 29 -9.69 -4.23 -10.48
C THR A 29 -9.99 -2.96 -9.69
N ILE A 30 -10.35 -3.14 -8.43
CA ILE A 30 -10.60 -2.03 -7.48
C ILE A 30 -9.68 -2.20 -6.27
N TYR A 31 -9.01 -1.11 -5.89
CA TYR A 31 -8.22 -1.01 -4.67
C TYR A 31 -8.93 -0.09 -3.66
N PRO A 32 -9.88 -0.62 -2.87
CA PRO A 32 -10.57 0.18 -1.87
C PRO A 32 -9.65 0.50 -0.70
N ASN A 33 -9.62 1.75 -0.26
CA ASN A 33 -8.88 2.15 0.93
C ASN A 33 -9.53 1.55 2.18
N VAL A 34 -8.75 0.85 3.00
CA VAL A 34 -9.21 0.18 4.21
C VAL A 34 -8.68 0.82 5.47
N TRP A 35 -7.46 1.32 5.40
CA TRP A 35 -6.69 1.82 6.52
C TRP A 35 -6.09 3.17 6.17
N SER A 36 -6.56 4.23 6.83
CA SER A 36 -6.11 5.59 6.59
C SER A 36 -6.26 6.45 7.84
N ARG A 37 -5.30 7.31 8.09
CA ARG A 37 -5.33 8.31 9.16
C ARG A 37 -5.65 7.75 10.56
N GLY A 38 -5.10 6.57 10.87
CA GLY A 38 -5.28 5.93 12.16
C GLY A 38 -6.63 5.25 12.36
N ALA A 39 -7.47 5.15 11.32
CA ALA A 39 -8.80 4.56 11.38
C ALA A 39 -9.05 3.57 10.22
N THR A 40 -9.96 2.64 10.43
CA THR A 40 -10.37 1.63 9.43
C THR A 40 -11.77 1.91 8.92
N PHE A 41 -12.04 1.50 7.66
CA PHE A 41 -13.39 1.52 7.08
C PHE A 41 -14.15 0.18 7.32
N HIS A 42 -13.83 -0.49 8.43
CA HIS A 42 -14.52 -1.68 8.92
C HIS A 42 -14.36 -1.75 10.44
N ARG A 43 -15.19 -2.54 11.10
CA ARG A 43 -15.00 -2.80 12.54
C ARG A 43 -13.74 -3.63 12.76
N SER A 44 -12.81 -3.11 13.53
CA SER A 44 -11.51 -3.71 13.80
C SER A 44 -11.24 -3.79 15.31
N ARG A 45 -10.45 -4.79 15.72
CA ARG A 45 -9.88 -4.91 17.07
C ARG A 45 -8.61 -4.09 17.24
N TYR A 46 -8.02 -3.64 16.13
CA TYR A 46 -6.68 -3.04 16.10
C TYR A 46 -6.72 -1.52 15.89
N ALA A 47 -7.85 -0.98 15.48
CA ALA A 47 -7.99 0.44 15.18
C ALA A 47 -9.46 0.89 15.28
N PRO A 48 -9.71 2.18 15.58
CA PRO A 48 -11.06 2.72 15.60
C PRO A 48 -11.69 2.70 14.20
N LEU A 49 -13.03 2.61 14.18
CA LEU A 49 -13.80 2.84 12.96
C LEU A 49 -13.65 4.30 12.54
N GLU A 50 -13.60 4.55 11.23
CA GLU A 50 -13.51 5.91 10.70
C GLU A 50 -14.67 6.78 11.25
N PRO A 51 -14.36 7.98 11.79
CA PRO A 51 -15.34 8.74 12.58
C PRO A 51 -16.63 9.08 11.86
N THR A 52 -16.56 9.41 10.56
CA THR A 52 -17.78 9.74 9.79
C THR A 52 -18.62 8.49 9.56
N LEU A 53 -18.00 7.37 9.22
CA LEU A 53 -18.69 6.08 9.08
C LEU A 53 -19.34 5.66 10.40
N ALA A 54 -18.64 5.83 11.51
CA ALA A 54 -19.16 5.54 12.84
C ALA A 54 -20.39 6.39 13.18
N ALA A 55 -20.42 7.65 12.74
CA ALA A 55 -21.53 8.57 13.01
C ALA A 55 -22.73 8.33 12.10
N VAL A 56 -22.54 8.07 10.79
CA VAL A 56 -23.64 8.03 9.82
C VAL A 56 -24.14 6.61 9.53
N ASN A 57 -23.29 5.60 9.57
CA ASN A 57 -23.67 4.22 9.27
C ASN A 57 -22.75 3.19 9.94
N PRO A 58 -22.77 3.08 11.28
CA PRO A 58 -21.82 2.26 12.03
C PRO A 58 -21.92 0.74 11.75
N ASN A 59 -23.00 0.29 11.12
CA ASN A 59 -23.23 -1.12 10.78
C ASN A 59 -22.84 -1.46 9.34
N LEU A 60 -22.54 -0.47 8.52
CA LEU A 60 -22.07 -0.70 7.16
C LEU A 60 -20.61 -1.19 7.20
N ASP A 61 -20.34 -2.24 6.44
CA ASP A 61 -19.00 -2.64 6.06
C ASP A 61 -18.77 -2.32 4.59
N PRO A 62 -18.24 -1.12 4.28
CA PRO A 62 -18.05 -0.70 2.89
C PRO A 62 -17.11 -1.62 2.13
N ILE A 63 -16.10 -2.20 2.79
CA ILE A 63 -15.10 -3.05 2.12
C ILE A 63 -15.72 -4.37 1.67
N CYS A 64 -16.44 -5.05 2.56
CA CYS A 64 -17.20 -6.25 2.18
C CYS A 64 -18.30 -5.95 1.15
N ARG A 65 -18.91 -4.75 1.19
CA ARG A 65 -19.90 -4.32 0.18
C ARG A 65 -19.27 -4.15 -1.19
N ILE A 66 -18.14 -3.43 -1.27
CA ILE A 66 -17.36 -3.25 -2.52
C ILE A 66 -16.93 -4.61 -3.06
N THR A 67 -16.45 -5.51 -2.19
CA THR A 67 -16.02 -6.85 -2.60
C THR A 67 -17.16 -7.62 -3.24
N LYS A 68 -18.35 -7.66 -2.60
CA LYS A 68 -19.53 -8.32 -3.17
C LYS A 68 -20.00 -7.67 -4.47
N ALA A 69 -19.96 -6.34 -4.54
CA ALA A 69 -20.33 -5.62 -5.76
C ALA A 69 -19.34 -5.91 -6.89
N GLY A 70 -18.02 -5.84 -6.63
CA GLY A 70 -16.98 -6.16 -7.60
C GLY A 70 -17.11 -7.58 -8.15
N GLN A 71 -17.34 -8.56 -7.28
CA GLN A 71 -17.56 -9.96 -7.68
C GLN A 71 -18.76 -10.13 -8.62
N ARG A 72 -19.88 -9.42 -8.39
CA ARG A 72 -21.05 -9.46 -9.30
C ARG A 72 -20.72 -8.94 -10.70
N HIS A 73 -19.79 -8.01 -10.81
CA HIS A 73 -19.32 -7.44 -12.08
C HIS A 73 -18.03 -8.11 -12.60
N GLY A 74 -17.57 -9.17 -11.95
CA GLY A 74 -16.38 -9.92 -12.33
C GLY A 74 -15.08 -9.13 -12.17
N MET A 75 -15.07 -8.12 -11.30
CA MET A 75 -13.88 -7.34 -10.96
C MET A 75 -13.13 -7.98 -9.78
N GLN A 76 -11.82 -7.81 -9.77
CA GLN A 76 -10.99 -8.11 -8.60
C GLN A 76 -11.10 -7.00 -7.58
N VAL A 77 -11.07 -7.35 -6.30
CA VAL A 77 -11.08 -6.39 -5.19
C VAL A 77 -9.91 -6.67 -4.27
N VAL A 78 -8.97 -5.72 -4.26
CA VAL A 78 -7.68 -5.81 -3.56
C VAL A 78 -7.59 -4.64 -2.57
N PRO A 79 -8.04 -4.80 -1.31
CA PRO A 79 -8.02 -3.73 -0.30
C PRO A 79 -6.65 -3.08 -0.12
N TRP A 80 -6.64 -1.74 -0.12
CA TRP A 80 -5.46 -0.93 0.00
C TRP A 80 -5.29 -0.38 1.43
N PHE A 81 -4.16 -0.70 2.04
CA PHE A 81 -3.75 -0.28 3.37
C PHE A 81 -2.86 0.96 3.27
N GLU A 82 -3.45 2.11 2.89
CA GLU A 82 -2.77 3.36 2.55
C GLU A 82 -1.73 3.79 3.59
N TYR A 83 -2.09 3.76 4.88
CA TYR A 83 -1.18 4.25 5.91
C TYR A 83 -0.06 3.27 6.26
N GLY A 84 -0.14 2.01 5.83
CA GLY A 84 0.95 1.05 6.05
C GLY A 84 1.42 1.02 7.51
N LEU A 85 2.65 1.49 7.73
CA LEU A 85 3.26 1.65 9.06
C LEU A 85 3.20 3.09 9.60
N MET A 86 2.58 4.00 8.86
CA MET A 86 2.42 5.40 9.23
C MET A 86 1.19 5.61 10.11
N GLU A 87 1.26 6.54 11.06
CA GLU A 87 0.15 6.92 11.93
C GLU A 87 0.09 8.45 12.12
N PRO A 88 -1.08 9.02 12.40
CA PRO A 88 -1.16 10.37 12.95
C PRO A 88 -0.39 10.48 14.24
N GLY A 89 0.22 11.65 14.50
CA GLY A 89 1.04 11.86 15.70
C GLY A 89 0.26 11.77 17.02
N ASP A 90 -1.06 11.97 17.00
CA ASP A 90 -1.97 11.86 18.13
C ASP A 90 -2.78 10.55 18.18
N ALA A 91 -2.52 9.61 17.28
CA ALA A 91 -3.24 8.34 17.25
C ALA A 91 -3.17 7.61 18.60
N GLU A 92 -4.26 6.97 19.00
CA GLU A 92 -4.34 6.26 20.28
C GLU A 92 -3.23 5.22 20.42
N VAL A 93 -2.94 4.47 19.36
CA VAL A 93 -1.86 3.47 19.34
C VAL A 93 -0.49 4.09 19.62
N VAL A 94 -0.25 5.32 19.17
CA VAL A 94 1.00 6.06 19.42
C VAL A 94 1.09 6.50 20.87
N ARG A 95 -0.02 6.97 21.46
CA ARG A 95 -0.07 7.39 22.86
C ARG A 95 0.10 6.21 23.83
N LEU A 96 -0.51 5.07 23.50
CA LEU A 96 -0.48 3.88 24.35
C LEU A 96 0.84 3.09 24.22
N ASN A 97 1.53 3.21 23.09
CA ASN A 97 2.74 2.45 22.79
C ASN A 97 3.86 3.37 22.26
N PRO A 98 4.38 4.30 23.07
CA PRO A 98 5.40 5.26 22.61
C PRO A 98 6.73 4.61 22.21
N ASP A 99 7.01 3.39 22.65
CA ASP A 99 8.14 2.55 22.29
C ASP A 99 8.01 1.88 20.92
N TRP A 100 6.80 1.90 20.34
CA TRP A 100 6.59 1.42 18.98
C TRP A 100 7.01 2.42 17.90
N VAL A 101 7.21 3.69 18.30
CA VAL A 101 7.47 4.80 17.38
C VAL A 101 8.95 4.87 17.02
N LEU A 102 9.25 4.83 15.73
CA LEU A 102 10.58 5.09 15.21
C LEU A 102 11.02 6.54 15.47
N ARG A 103 12.30 6.73 15.82
CA ARG A 103 12.87 8.06 16.14
C ARG A 103 14.15 8.34 15.37
N ARG A 104 14.42 9.63 15.17
CA ARG A 104 15.73 10.13 14.71
C ARG A 104 16.77 10.06 15.84
N ALA A 105 18.01 10.33 15.50
CA ALA A 105 19.11 10.35 16.46
C ALA A 105 18.94 11.44 17.56
N ASP A 106 18.28 12.53 17.25
CA ASP A 106 17.93 13.61 18.20
C ASP A 106 16.67 13.34 19.04
N GLY A 107 16.04 12.16 18.86
CA GLY A 107 14.83 11.75 19.56
C GLY A 107 13.53 12.21 18.89
N SER A 108 13.57 13.06 17.88
CA SER A 108 12.37 13.49 17.15
C SER A 108 11.76 12.35 16.32
N ALA A 109 10.43 12.39 16.07
CA ALA A 109 9.71 11.35 15.32
C ALA A 109 8.76 11.91 14.26
N LEU A 110 8.36 13.17 14.41
CA LEU A 110 7.30 13.74 13.58
C LEU A 110 7.77 14.11 12.16
N TYR A 111 6.87 13.94 11.22
CA TYR A 111 6.97 14.39 9.84
C TYR A 111 5.80 15.29 9.49
N ALA A 112 6.08 16.32 8.74
CA ALA A 112 5.08 17.16 8.08
C ALA A 112 4.89 16.66 6.64
N LEU A 113 3.72 16.11 6.35
CA LEU A 113 3.34 15.65 5.02
C LEU A 113 2.13 16.46 4.51
N HIS A 114 1.94 16.47 3.21
CA HIS A 114 0.76 17.05 2.55
C HIS A 114 0.49 18.52 2.90
N GLY A 115 1.53 19.33 3.04
CA GLY A 115 1.41 20.76 3.31
C GLY A 115 1.29 21.10 4.81
N ALA A 116 1.41 20.11 5.71
CA ALA A 116 1.52 20.39 7.14
C ALA A 116 2.88 21.02 7.47
N ASP A 117 2.93 21.72 8.61
CA ASP A 117 4.15 22.33 9.16
C ASP A 117 4.44 21.77 10.55
N LEU A 118 5.70 21.38 10.81
CA LEU A 118 6.08 20.73 12.08
C LEU A 118 5.88 21.61 13.32
N ARG A 119 5.85 22.92 13.17
CA ARG A 119 5.77 23.88 14.29
C ARG A 119 4.35 24.34 14.57
N THR A 120 3.51 24.38 13.53
CA THR A 120 2.19 25.03 13.62
C THR A 120 1.03 24.08 13.40
N SER A 121 1.25 22.95 12.75
CA SER A 121 0.18 21.97 12.51
C SER A 121 -0.13 21.14 13.74
N PRO A 122 -1.41 20.83 14.00
CA PRO A 122 -1.77 19.93 15.08
C PRO A 122 -1.24 18.51 14.84
N LEU A 123 -1.03 17.74 15.91
CA LEU A 123 -0.44 16.40 15.86
C LEU A 123 -1.22 15.44 14.94
N LYS A 124 -2.54 15.59 14.82
CA LYS A 124 -3.37 14.79 13.90
C LYS A 124 -2.99 14.96 12.42
N ASP A 125 -2.37 16.08 12.06
CA ASP A 125 -1.93 16.39 10.70
C ASP A 125 -0.44 16.09 10.49
N LEU A 126 0.28 15.73 11.55
CA LEU A 126 1.65 15.24 11.53
C LEU A 126 1.66 13.70 11.54
N ARG A 127 2.77 13.12 11.14
CA ARG A 127 2.93 11.66 10.98
C ARG A 127 4.12 11.14 11.76
N VAL A 128 3.96 9.91 12.25
CA VAL A 128 5.03 9.08 12.79
C VAL A 128 5.04 7.74 12.06
N TRP A 129 6.14 7.02 12.13
CA TRP A 129 6.23 5.64 11.65
C TRP A 129 6.38 4.67 12.82
N LEU A 130 5.62 3.58 12.78
CA LEU A 130 5.74 2.48 13.70
C LEU A 130 6.87 1.54 13.27
N ASN A 131 7.56 0.99 14.24
CA ASN A 131 8.76 0.18 14.05
C ASN A 131 8.46 -1.22 13.50
N PRO A 132 8.78 -1.56 12.24
CA PRO A 132 8.50 -2.88 11.65
C PRO A 132 9.31 -4.02 12.27
N ALA A 133 10.32 -3.73 13.08
CA ALA A 133 11.05 -4.74 13.84
C ALA A 133 10.37 -5.08 15.17
N HIS A 134 9.49 -4.19 15.69
CA HIS A 134 8.85 -4.38 16.98
C HIS A 134 7.71 -5.44 16.90
N PRO A 135 7.69 -6.47 17.76
CA PRO A 135 6.73 -7.57 17.66
C PRO A 135 5.27 -7.11 17.80
N GLY A 136 4.98 -6.15 18.69
CA GLY A 136 3.64 -5.59 18.85
C GLY A 136 3.14 -4.87 17.58
N VAL A 137 4.01 -4.11 16.90
CA VAL A 137 3.71 -3.46 15.62
C VAL A 137 3.40 -4.50 14.56
N ARG A 138 4.22 -5.56 14.46
CA ARG A 138 4.02 -6.65 13.48
C ARG A 138 2.69 -7.34 13.70
N GLN A 139 2.39 -7.71 14.95
CA GLN A 139 1.12 -8.35 15.31
C GLN A 139 -0.08 -7.48 14.95
N ARG A 140 -0.05 -6.18 15.31
CA ARG A 140 -1.12 -5.23 14.99
C ARG A 140 -1.30 -5.07 13.47
N PHE A 141 -0.23 -4.83 12.75
CA PHE A 141 -0.28 -4.60 11.30
C PHE A 141 -0.81 -5.82 10.54
N ILE A 142 -0.29 -7.01 10.84
CA ILE A 142 -0.77 -8.26 10.24
C ILE A 142 -2.22 -8.51 10.66
N GLY A 143 -2.57 -8.25 11.91
CA GLY A 143 -3.93 -8.40 12.42
C GLY A 143 -4.97 -7.57 11.66
N LEU A 144 -4.68 -6.29 11.42
CA LEU A 144 -5.53 -5.40 10.60
C LEU A 144 -5.81 -5.98 9.20
N ILE A 145 -4.78 -6.51 8.56
CA ILE A 145 -4.89 -7.12 7.23
C ILE A 145 -5.73 -8.41 7.28
N MET A 146 -5.43 -9.27 8.25
CA MET A 146 -6.09 -10.56 8.36
C MET A 146 -7.59 -10.47 8.67
N GLU A 147 -8.04 -9.43 9.37
CA GLU A 147 -9.47 -9.19 9.62
C GLU A 147 -10.27 -9.05 8.32
N ILE A 148 -9.76 -8.30 7.34
CA ILE A 148 -10.41 -8.11 6.05
C ILE A 148 -10.33 -9.38 5.20
N VAL A 149 -9.18 -10.01 5.15
CA VAL A 149 -8.94 -11.24 4.38
C VAL A 149 -9.91 -12.34 4.82
N GLN A 150 -10.08 -12.54 6.12
CA GLN A 150 -10.93 -13.61 6.66
C GLN A 150 -12.42 -13.33 6.52
N ARG A 151 -12.81 -12.05 6.45
CA ARG A 151 -14.22 -11.66 6.53
C ARG A 151 -14.87 -11.35 5.19
N CYS A 152 -14.17 -10.70 4.27
CA CYS A 152 -14.79 -10.13 3.08
C CYS A 152 -14.60 -10.96 1.80
N GLY A 153 -13.78 -12.01 1.81
CA GLY A 153 -13.55 -12.84 0.63
C GLY A 153 -12.83 -12.12 -0.51
N VAL A 154 -11.97 -11.16 -0.16
CA VAL A 154 -11.16 -10.33 -1.08
C VAL A 154 -10.19 -11.16 -1.92
N ASP A 155 -9.68 -10.58 -3.01
CA ASP A 155 -8.77 -11.27 -3.93
C ASP A 155 -7.30 -11.12 -3.52
N GLY A 156 -7.00 -10.19 -2.65
CA GLY A 156 -5.65 -9.93 -2.15
C GLY A 156 -5.62 -8.72 -1.23
N ILE A 157 -4.44 -8.13 -1.08
CA ILE A 157 -4.20 -6.88 -0.35
C ILE A 157 -3.20 -6.01 -1.11
N GLN A 158 -3.27 -4.69 -0.95
CA GLN A 158 -2.28 -3.77 -1.47
C GLN A 158 -1.63 -2.98 -0.34
N LEU A 159 -0.30 -2.93 -0.39
CA LEU A 159 0.54 -2.00 0.37
C LEU A 159 1.07 -0.92 -0.57
N ASP A 160 1.57 0.19 -0.02
CA ASP A 160 2.13 1.28 -0.81
C ASP A 160 3.48 1.79 -0.26
N ASP A 161 3.84 3.01 -0.60
CA ASP A 161 5.06 3.67 -0.16
C ASP A 161 5.11 3.97 1.34
N HIS A 162 3.97 3.92 2.06
CA HIS A 162 3.94 4.06 3.51
C HIS A 162 4.24 2.74 4.27
N PHE A 163 4.28 1.60 3.59
CA PHE A 163 4.87 0.38 4.15
C PHE A 163 6.40 0.48 4.09
N ALA A 164 6.96 1.35 4.92
CA ALA A 164 8.32 1.84 4.81
C ALA A 164 9.02 1.94 6.15
N TRP A 165 10.34 2.05 6.08
CA TRP A 165 11.21 2.49 7.16
C TRP A 165 11.97 3.74 6.66
N PRO A 166 11.52 4.97 7.02
CA PRO A 166 12.23 6.18 6.63
C PRO A 166 13.70 6.15 7.05
N VAL A 167 14.58 6.53 6.12
CA VAL A 167 16.03 6.32 6.26
C VAL A 167 16.68 7.05 7.45
N ASP A 168 16.10 8.16 7.88
CA ASP A 168 16.56 8.96 9.03
C ASP A 168 16.07 8.45 10.39
N LEU A 169 15.17 7.45 10.40
CA LEU A 169 14.63 6.84 11.60
C LEU A 169 15.32 5.51 11.97
N GLY A 170 15.13 5.07 13.22
CA GLY A 170 15.63 3.80 13.74
C GLY A 170 16.57 3.98 14.93
N TYR A 171 16.54 5.14 15.57
CA TYR A 171 17.35 5.43 16.75
C TYR A 171 16.52 5.39 18.05
N ASP A 172 15.31 4.82 17.99
CA ASP A 172 14.49 4.51 19.18
C ASP A 172 15.15 3.40 20.01
N ASN A 173 14.77 3.34 21.30
CA ASN A 173 15.38 2.42 22.25
C ASN A 173 15.31 0.96 21.84
N TYR A 174 14.16 0.53 21.30
CA TYR A 174 13.96 -0.86 20.86
C TYR A 174 14.91 -1.21 19.70
N THR A 175 14.98 -0.35 18.69
CA THR A 175 15.88 -0.56 17.55
C THR A 175 17.34 -0.58 17.96
N ARG A 176 17.78 0.35 18.83
CA ARG A 176 19.16 0.37 19.37
C ARG A 176 19.50 -0.91 20.13
N MET A 177 18.58 -1.35 21.00
CA MET A 177 18.73 -2.61 21.73
C MET A 177 18.86 -3.79 20.78
N LEU A 178 17.97 -3.92 19.82
CA LEU A 178 17.95 -5.02 18.85
C LEU A 178 19.21 -5.03 17.97
N TYR A 179 19.66 -3.85 17.53
CA TYR A 179 20.87 -3.72 16.74
C TYR A 179 22.11 -4.16 17.54
N ARG A 180 22.22 -3.73 18.81
CA ARG A 180 23.31 -4.20 19.71
C ARG A 180 23.28 -5.71 19.92
N GLN A 181 22.11 -6.27 20.16
CA GLN A 181 21.94 -7.72 20.36
C GLN A 181 22.36 -8.54 19.13
N THR A 182 22.08 -8.02 17.92
CA THR A 182 22.32 -8.75 16.68
C THR A 182 23.69 -8.50 16.06
N THR A 183 24.34 -7.37 16.38
CA THR A 183 25.61 -6.96 15.75
C THR A 183 26.75 -6.77 16.72
N GLY A 184 26.47 -6.68 18.02
CA GLY A 184 27.47 -6.30 19.06
C GLY A 184 27.90 -4.83 19.01
N ARG A 185 27.22 -3.97 18.26
CA ARG A 185 27.61 -2.56 17.99
C ARG A 185 26.45 -1.60 18.22
N GLU A 186 26.78 -0.33 18.43
CA GLU A 186 25.79 0.75 18.36
C GLU A 186 25.43 1.07 16.91
N PRO A 187 24.18 1.53 16.64
CA PRO A 187 23.84 2.03 15.31
C PRO A 187 24.78 3.16 14.87
N PRO A 188 25.22 3.16 13.60
CA PRO A 188 26.00 4.26 13.05
C PRO A 188 25.29 5.61 13.20
N THR A 189 26.03 6.68 13.42
CA THR A 189 25.50 8.06 13.50
C THR A 189 24.99 8.56 12.17
N ASN A 190 25.56 8.09 11.04
CA ASN A 190 25.06 8.39 9.71
C ASN A 190 23.85 7.48 9.39
N PRO A 191 22.63 8.01 9.24
CA PRO A 191 21.48 7.21 8.90
C PRO A 191 21.56 6.54 7.52
N LYS A 192 22.42 7.05 6.64
CA LYS A 192 22.67 6.48 5.30
C LYS A 192 23.92 5.56 5.26
N ASP A 193 24.43 5.13 6.41
CA ASP A 193 25.44 4.07 6.43
C ASP A 193 24.91 2.80 5.76
N ARG A 194 25.70 2.20 4.86
CA ARG A 194 25.26 1.09 4.02
C ARG A 194 24.83 -0.16 4.80
N TYR A 195 25.54 -0.48 5.89
CA TYR A 195 25.22 -1.65 6.72
C TYR A 195 24.00 -1.40 7.59
N TRP A 196 23.87 -0.19 8.12
CA TRP A 196 22.72 0.24 8.87
C TRP A 196 21.44 0.28 8.03
N MET A 197 21.51 0.80 6.81
CA MET A 197 20.39 0.74 5.85
C MET A 197 20.04 -0.70 5.51
N SER A 198 21.04 -1.56 5.26
CA SER A 198 20.83 -2.98 4.93
C SER A 198 20.14 -3.74 6.08
N TRP A 199 20.56 -3.50 7.33
CA TRP A 199 19.97 -4.12 8.51
C TRP A 199 18.49 -3.71 8.69
N ARG A 200 18.15 -2.44 8.51
CA ARG A 200 16.77 -1.96 8.59
C ARG A 200 15.91 -2.50 7.44
N ARG A 201 16.44 -2.54 6.19
CA ARG A 201 15.76 -3.19 5.05
C ARG A 201 15.48 -4.66 5.31
N TYR A 202 16.40 -5.36 5.96
CA TYR A 202 16.17 -6.75 6.35
C TYR A 202 14.95 -6.89 7.27
N HIS A 203 14.78 -6.03 8.27
CA HIS A 203 13.64 -6.10 9.18
C HIS A 203 12.32 -5.76 8.50
N LEU A 204 12.29 -4.78 7.60
CA LEU A 204 11.11 -4.46 6.80
C LEU A 204 10.76 -5.63 5.85
N THR A 205 11.76 -6.21 5.19
CA THR A 205 11.58 -7.41 4.34
C THR A 205 11.11 -8.62 5.16
N SER A 206 11.59 -8.75 6.40
CA SER A 206 11.14 -9.81 7.31
C SER A 206 9.65 -9.67 7.66
N LEU A 207 9.15 -8.46 7.87
CA LEU A 207 7.71 -8.22 8.07
C LEU A 207 6.91 -8.55 6.80
N MET A 208 7.37 -8.14 5.62
CA MET A 208 6.74 -8.49 4.35
C MET A 208 6.66 -10.03 4.17
N ARG A 209 7.74 -10.75 4.51
CA ARG A 209 7.77 -12.22 4.44
C ARG A 209 6.79 -12.86 5.42
N GLU A 210 6.71 -12.38 6.65
CA GLU A 210 5.76 -12.86 7.64
C GLU A 210 4.32 -12.65 7.18
N LEU A 211 4.00 -11.46 6.66
CA LEU A 211 2.70 -11.17 6.06
C LEU A 211 2.37 -12.15 4.93
N ARG A 212 3.32 -12.39 4.01
CA ARG A 212 3.13 -13.34 2.91
C ARG A 212 2.81 -14.75 3.40
N ILE A 213 3.53 -15.22 4.42
CA ILE A 213 3.29 -16.54 5.04
C ILE A 213 1.88 -16.59 5.65
N ARG A 214 1.47 -15.55 6.38
CA ARG A 214 0.14 -15.49 7.00
C ARG A 214 -0.99 -15.49 5.96
N LEU A 215 -0.81 -14.78 4.86
CA LEU A 215 -1.77 -14.78 3.75
C LEU A 215 -1.86 -16.15 3.06
N GLN A 216 -0.74 -16.84 2.87
CA GLN A 216 -0.73 -18.20 2.33
C GLN A 216 -1.44 -19.21 3.24
N GLN A 217 -1.31 -19.05 4.55
CA GLN A 217 -1.97 -19.92 5.54
C GLN A 217 -3.48 -19.61 5.65
N ALA A 218 -3.90 -18.40 5.36
CA ALA A 218 -5.29 -17.97 5.51
C ALA A 218 -6.23 -18.51 4.45
N SER A 219 -5.74 -18.87 3.28
CA SER A 219 -6.55 -19.35 2.18
C SER A 219 -5.96 -20.59 1.55
N THR A 220 -6.73 -21.69 1.60
CA THR A 220 -6.39 -22.96 0.97
C THR A 220 -7.04 -23.11 -0.42
N SER A 221 -8.06 -22.31 -0.74
CA SER A 221 -8.85 -22.43 -1.95
C SER A 221 -8.41 -21.51 -3.09
N LYS A 222 -7.80 -20.36 -2.77
CA LYS A 222 -7.26 -19.42 -3.76
C LYS A 222 -6.00 -18.74 -3.24
N ARG A 223 -5.10 -18.40 -4.15
CA ARG A 223 -3.95 -17.56 -3.82
C ARG A 223 -4.43 -16.13 -3.61
N LEU A 224 -4.14 -15.56 -2.44
CA LEU A 224 -4.34 -14.14 -2.17
C LEU A 224 -3.18 -13.34 -2.74
N LEU A 225 -3.51 -12.30 -3.50
CA LEU A 225 -2.53 -11.41 -4.10
C LEU A 225 -1.89 -10.50 -3.05
N VAL A 226 -0.62 -10.23 -3.21
CA VAL A 226 0.09 -9.15 -2.53
C VAL A 226 0.50 -8.15 -3.59
N SER A 227 -0.26 -7.09 -3.73
CA SER A 227 0.05 -5.94 -4.57
C SER A 227 0.89 -4.94 -3.79
N LEU A 228 1.84 -4.32 -4.45
CA LEU A 228 2.64 -3.24 -3.88
C LEU A 228 2.60 -2.02 -4.80
N SER A 229 2.22 -0.86 -4.23
CA SER A 229 2.22 0.43 -4.94
C SER A 229 3.32 1.35 -4.39
N PRO A 230 4.59 1.13 -4.72
CA PRO A 230 5.70 1.93 -4.23
C PRO A 230 5.95 3.16 -5.09
N GLY A 231 6.74 4.09 -4.57
CA GLY A 231 7.40 5.10 -5.41
C GLY A 231 8.46 4.51 -6.33
N PRO A 232 9.05 5.35 -7.21
CA PRO A 232 10.18 4.95 -8.07
C PRO A 232 11.32 4.31 -7.28
N TYR A 233 11.97 3.27 -7.83
CA TYR A 233 12.89 2.41 -7.07
C TYR A 233 13.99 3.15 -6.34
N ARG A 234 14.57 4.16 -6.97
CA ARG A 234 15.69 4.91 -6.38
C ARG A 234 15.31 5.55 -5.04
N SER A 235 14.15 6.20 -4.97
CA SER A 235 13.65 6.81 -3.74
C SER A 235 13.15 5.76 -2.75
N ALA A 236 12.38 4.78 -3.22
CA ALA A 236 11.89 3.68 -2.39
C ALA A 236 13.03 2.95 -1.68
N PHE A 237 14.11 2.62 -2.39
CA PHE A 237 15.26 1.92 -1.85
C PHE A 237 16.13 2.75 -0.90
N ASN A 238 16.39 4.04 -1.24
CA ASN A 238 17.35 4.86 -0.50
C ASN A 238 16.74 5.69 0.62
N GLU A 239 15.48 6.14 0.46
CA GLU A 239 14.85 7.05 1.42
C GLU A 239 13.79 6.34 2.30
N TRP A 240 13.12 5.32 1.74
CA TRP A 240 12.04 4.59 2.40
C TRP A 240 12.42 3.16 2.78
N LEU A 241 13.62 2.71 2.43
CA LEU A 241 14.18 1.38 2.68
C LEU A 241 13.28 0.23 2.19
N GLN A 242 12.43 0.52 1.20
CA GLN A 242 11.62 -0.47 0.48
C GLN A 242 12.46 -1.11 -0.63
N ASP A 243 12.86 -2.36 -0.45
CA ASP A 243 13.57 -3.12 -1.50
C ASP A 243 12.57 -3.92 -2.33
N TRP A 244 11.68 -3.20 -3.05
CA TRP A 244 10.64 -3.86 -3.83
C TRP A 244 11.20 -4.72 -4.98
N GLN A 245 12.41 -4.45 -5.45
CA GLN A 245 13.11 -5.30 -6.41
C GLN A 245 13.39 -6.68 -5.80
N LEU A 246 13.95 -6.73 -4.59
CA LEU A 246 14.16 -7.97 -3.85
C LEU A 246 12.84 -8.69 -3.58
N TRP A 247 11.79 -7.95 -3.25
CA TRP A 247 10.47 -8.52 -2.96
C TRP A 247 9.82 -9.14 -4.21
N ALA A 248 9.95 -8.48 -5.37
CA ALA A 248 9.49 -9.01 -6.64
C ALA A 248 10.25 -10.29 -7.05
N MET A 249 11.59 -10.22 -7.04
CA MET A 249 12.45 -11.38 -7.35
C MET A 249 12.18 -12.56 -6.40
N GLY A 250 11.94 -12.28 -5.14
CA GLY A 250 11.71 -13.26 -4.08
C GLY A 250 10.28 -13.80 -4.01
N GLY A 251 9.36 -13.35 -4.87
CA GLY A 251 7.95 -13.79 -4.86
C GLY A 251 7.18 -13.36 -3.61
N LEU A 252 7.63 -12.28 -2.95
CA LEU A 252 6.92 -11.69 -1.81
C LEU A 252 5.75 -10.83 -2.25
N ILE A 253 5.80 -10.29 -3.46
CA ILE A 253 4.72 -9.57 -4.13
C ILE A 253 4.31 -10.29 -5.41
N ASP A 254 3.07 -10.14 -5.80
CA ASP A 254 2.47 -10.75 -6.99
C ASP A 254 2.19 -9.72 -8.08
N ASP A 255 2.18 -8.44 -7.72
CA ASP A 255 1.78 -7.33 -8.53
C ASP A 255 2.54 -6.06 -8.10
N LEU A 256 3.06 -5.30 -9.05
CA LEU A 256 3.85 -4.09 -8.84
C LEU A 256 3.19 -2.89 -9.52
N VAL A 257 2.65 -1.97 -8.73
CA VAL A 257 1.98 -0.75 -9.18
C VAL A 257 2.88 0.45 -8.89
N VAL A 258 3.78 0.79 -9.80
CA VAL A 258 4.70 1.92 -9.55
C VAL A 258 3.97 3.25 -9.68
N GLN A 259 3.99 4.05 -8.60
CA GLN A 259 3.42 5.40 -8.57
C GLN A 259 4.24 6.33 -9.48
N ASN A 260 3.73 6.60 -10.68
CA ASN A 260 4.30 7.57 -11.59
C ASN A 260 3.37 8.78 -11.68
N TYR A 261 3.40 9.62 -10.66
CA TYR A 261 2.53 10.79 -10.53
C TYR A 261 3.16 12.07 -11.11
N ALA A 262 4.14 11.90 -12.01
CA ALA A 262 4.75 13.01 -12.72
C ALA A 262 3.69 13.80 -13.51
N PHE A 263 3.73 15.12 -13.40
CA PHE A 263 2.77 15.99 -14.10
C PHE A 263 3.12 16.14 -15.59
N SER A 264 4.40 16.24 -15.93
CA SER A 264 4.87 16.35 -17.32
C SER A 264 5.07 14.98 -17.96
N MET A 265 4.89 14.91 -19.28
CA MET A 265 5.22 13.71 -20.07
C MET A 265 6.70 13.37 -20.03
N GLU A 266 7.57 14.36 -19.95
CA GLU A 266 9.01 14.15 -19.78
C GLU A 266 9.30 13.40 -18.47
N GLY A 267 8.81 13.90 -17.34
CA GLY A 267 8.98 13.24 -16.04
C GLY A 267 8.37 11.84 -16.03
N PHE A 268 7.17 11.67 -16.60
CA PHE A 268 6.51 10.39 -16.72
C PHE A 268 7.33 9.39 -17.54
N THR A 269 7.89 9.82 -18.66
CA THR A 269 8.75 9.01 -19.53
C THR A 269 10.05 8.62 -18.82
N ASN A 270 10.67 9.56 -18.10
CA ASN A 270 11.89 9.30 -17.35
C ASN A 270 11.71 8.24 -16.26
N ASP A 271 10.57 8.26 -15.56
CA ASP A 271 10.24 7.25 -14.55
C ASP A 271 10.00 5.87 -15.19
N LEU A 272 9.39 5.81 -16.38
CA LEU A 272 9.24 4.54 -17.11
C LEU A 272 10.57 3.95 -17.63
N ASN A 273 11.62 4.77 -17.74
CA ASN A 273 12.94 4.33 -18.21
C ASN A 273 13.83 3.77 -17.07
N GLN A 274 13.35 3.71 -15.83
CA GLN A 274 14.14 3.16 -14.74
C GLN A 274 14.46 1.68 -14.96
N ALA A 275 15.74 1.32 -14.83
CA ALA A 275 16.21 -0.05 -15.08
C ALA A 275 15.52 -1.11 -14.21
N ALA A 276 15.15 -0.75 -12.98
CA ALA A 276 14.42 -1.65 -12.08
C ALA A 276 13.02 -1.97 -12.60
N LEU A 277 12.32 -0.99 -13.17
CA LEU A 277 10.99 -1.16 -13.76
C LEU A 277 11.05 -2.05 -15.01
N ILE A 278 12.03 -1.77 -15.89
CA ILE A 278 12.25 -2.58 -17.10
C ILE A 278 12.53 -4.05 -16.74
N LYS A 279 13.31 -4.28 -15.70
CA LYS A 279 13.65 -5.63 -15.24
C LYS A 279 12.48 -6.36 -14.54
N ALA A 280 11.51 -5.63 -13.99
CA ALA A 280 10.41 -6.24 -13.23
C ALA A 280 9.64 -7.29 -14.04
N HIS A 281 9.43 -7.06 -15.33
CA HIS A 281 8.80 -8.03 -16.22
C HIS A 281 9.58 -9.36 -16.30
N SER A 282 10.91 -9.31 -16.23
CA SER A 282 11.74 -10.53 -16.29
C SER A 282 11.62 -11.41 -15.04
N TRP A 283 11.08 -10.87 -13.96
CA TRP A 283 10.83 -11.63 -12.72
C TRP A 283 9.45 -12.28 -12.71
N GLY A 284 8.66 -12.10 -13.78
CA GLY A 284 7.32 -12.65 -13.92
C GLY A 284 6.31 -12.01 -12.97
N VAL A 285 6.53 -10.75 -12.57
CA VAL A 285 5.60 -9.92 -11.82
C VAL A 285 4.96 -8.95 -12.79
N PRO A 286 3.62 -8.91 -12.92
CA PRO A 286 2.91 -7.87 -13.66
C PRO A 286 3.30 -6.50 -13.15
N VAL A 287 3.37 -5.53 -14.05
CA VAL A 287 3.72 -4.16 -13.75
C VAL A 287 2.63 -3.24 -14.28
N GLU A 288 2.01 -2.52 -13.39
CA GLU A 288 1.08 -1.44 -13.68
C GLU A 288 1.72 -0.10 -13.31
N ILE A 289 1.33 0.92 -14.06
CA ILE A 289 1.78 2.30 -13.83
C ILE A 289 0.65 3.10 -13.20
N GLY A 290 0.93 3.67 -12.03
CA GLY A 290 0.02 4.57 -11.35
C GLY A 290 -0.05 5.92 -12.06
N VAL A 291 -1.18 6.25 -12.67
CA VAL A 291 -1.44 7.53 -13.34
C VAL A 291 -2.28 8.41 -12.43
N LEU A 292 -1.78 9.62 -12.16
CA LEU A 292 -2.54 10.62 -11.40
C LEU A 292 -3.66 11.20 -12.25
N ALA A 293 -4.91 10.94 -11.86
CA ALA A 293 -6.10 11.47 -12.56
C ALA A 293 -6.53 12.85 -12.04
N GLY A 294 -6.07 13.23 -10.84
CA GLY A 294 -6.34 14.51 -10.18
C GLY A 294 -6.19 14.40 -8.67
N LEU A 295 -5.64 15.45 -8.04
CA LEU A 295 -5.43 15.49 -6.58
C LEU A 295 -5.44 16.95 -6.08
N GLY A 296 -6.29 17.25 -5.12
CA GLY A 296 -6.41 18.59 -4.53
C GLY A 296 -6.83 19.63 -5.57
N SER A 297 -6.06 20.70 -5.73
CA SER A 297 -6.28 21.74 -6.74
C SER A 297 -5.72 21.39 -8.12
N ARG A 298 -5.06 20.25 -8.27
CA ARG A 298 -4.44 19.81 -9.52
C ARG A 298 -5.31 18.76 -10.18
N THR A 299 -5.82 19.10 -11.35
CA THR A 299 -6.56 18.18 -12.22
C THR A 299 -5.66 17.77 -13.38
N THR A 300 -5.86 16.56 -13.87
CA THR A 300 -5.23 16.08 -15.10
C THR A 300 -6.32 15.93 -16.15
N ASP A 301 -6.18 16.59 -17.27
CA ASP A 301 -7.12 16.51 -18.40
C ASP A 301 -7.05 15.12 -19.06
N MET A 302 -8.11 14.78 -19.81
CA MET A 302 -8.22 13.47 -20.45
C MET A 302 -7.19 13.25 -21.55
N ASP A 303 -6.74 14.29 -22.24
CA ASP A 303 -5.71 14.17 -23.28
C ASP A 303 -4.38 13.75 -22.66
N THR A 304 -3.98 14.42 -21.58
CA THR A 304 -2.76 14.05 -20.81
C THR A 304 -2.86 12.64 -20.23
N ILE A 305 -4.03 12.25 -19.69
CA ILE A 305 -4.25 10.89 -19.18
C ILE A 305 -4.11 9.89 -20.33
N ALA A 306 -4.74 10.15 -21.47
CA ALA A 306 -4.69 9.27 -22.63
C ALA A 306 -3.27 9.07 -23.16
N GLU A 307 -2.47 10.14 -23.26
CA GLU A 307 -1.08 10.05 -23.66
C GLU A 307 -0.25 9.20 -22.72
N LYS A 308 -0.39 9.35 -21.41
CA LYS A 308 0.29 8.53 -20.40
C LYS A 308 -0.11 7.07 -20.47
N VAL A 309 -1.39 6.79 -20.62
CA VAL A 309 -1.92 5.43 -20.74
C VAL A 309 -1.39 4.74 -22.00
N GLN A 310 -1.46 5.42 -23.16
CA GLN A 310 -0.95 4.87 -24.41
C GLN A 310 0.55 4.59 -24.33
N LEU A 311 1.33 5.49 -23.71
CA LEU A 311 2.76 5.27 -23.52
C LEU A 311 3.04 4.06 -22.60
N ALA A 312 2.33 3.94 -21.47
CA ALA A 312 2.47 2.80 -20.58
C ALA A 312 2.08 1.48 -21.29
N ALA A 313 0.94 1.44 -21.96
CA ALA A 313 0.45 0.29 -22.69
C ALA A 313 1.41 -0.13 -23.82
N SER A 314 1.98 0.81 -24.58
CA SER A 314 2.96 0.53 -25.64
C SER A 314 4.23 -0.15 -25.13
N ARG A 315 4.52 -0.04 -23.83
CA ARG A 315 5.63 -0.71 -23.14
C ARG A 315 5.23 -2.02 -22.45
N GLY A 316 4.00 -2.47 -22.63
CA GLY A 316 3.48 -3.71 -22.04
C GLY A 316 3.07 -3.59 -20.58
N HIS A 317 2.86 -2.36 -20.08
CA HIS A 317 2.38 -2.13 -18.72
C HIS A 317 0.86 -2.04 -18.68
N GLY A 318 0.25 -2.52 -17.59
CA GLY A 318 -1.07 -2.12 -17.16
C GLY A 318 -1.09 -0.70 -16.61
N VAL A 319 -2.28 -0.18 -16.29
CA VAL A 319 -2.43 1.14 -15.66
C VAL A 319 -3.39 1.07 -14.49
N ILE A 320 -3.08 1.87 -13.46
CA ILE A 320 -3.96 2.16 -12.34
C ILE A 320 -4.12 3.67 -12.21
N TYR A 321 -5.33 4.12 -11.93
CA TYR A 321 -5.60 5.54 -11.76
C TYR A 321 -5.69 5.89 -10.27
N PHE A 322 -4.93 6.85 -9.87
CA PHE A 322 -5.06 7.50 -8.58
C PHE A 322 -5.83 8.81 -8.81
N PHE A 323 -7.05 8.92 -8.40
CA PHE A 323 -7.93 7.99 -7.70
C PHE A 323 -9.39 8.30 -8.06
N TRP A 324 -10.41 7.68 -7.46
CA TRP A 324 -11.83 7.85 -7.83
C TRP A 324 -12.25 9.31 -8.02
N GLU A 325 -11.91 10.20 -7.07
CA GLU A 325 -12.29 11.61 -7.12
C GLU A 325 -11.59 12.37 -8.24
N GLY A 326 -10.48 11.88 -8.74
CA GLY A 326 -9.78 12.41 -9.93
C GLY A 326 -10.34 11.87 -11.24
N LEU A 327 -11.00 10.71 -11.25
CA LEU A 327 -11.62 10.17 -12.46
C LEU A 327 -12.81 11.03 -12.89
N TRP A 328 -13.85 11.09 -12.08
CA TRP A 328 -15.07 11.86 -12.34
C TRP A 328 -15.74 12.42 -11.08
N GLY A 329 -15.00 12.51 -9.99
CA GLY A 329 -15.41 13.10 -8.73
C GLY A 329 -14.93 14.54 -8.57
N LYS A 330 -14.67 14.93 -7.32
CA LYS A 330 -14.33 16.30 -6.92
C LYS A 330 -13.09 16.87 -7.60
N TYR A 331 -12.12 16.04 -7.99
CA TYR A 331 -10.83 16.47 -8.55
C TYR A 331 -10.71 16.20 -10.07
N SER A 332 -11.84 15.94 -10.74
CA SER A 332 -11.87 15.66 -12.18
C SER A 332 -11.85 16.92 -13.08
N GLY A 333 -11.80 18.11 -12.49
CA GLY A 333 -11.78 19.36 -13.26
C GLY A 333 -13.14 19.75 -13.82
N THR A 334 -13.13 20.47 -14.93
CA THR A 334 -14.32 21.06 -15.59
C THR A 334 -14.88 20.22 -16.74
N GLU A 335 -14.23 19.12 -17.10
CA GLU A 335 -14.63 18.29 -18.24
C GLU A 335 -15.96 17.55 -18.04
N GLY A 336 -16.35 17.34 -16.78
CA GLY A 336 -17.60 16.68 -16.42
C GLY A 336 -17.55 15.15 -16.45
N ALA A 337 -18.30 14.51 -15.55
CA ALA A 337 -18.25 13.06 -15.32
C ALA A 337 -18.63 12.25 -16.57
N ALA A 338 -19.71 12.61 -17.26
CA ALA A 338 -20.19 11.87 -18.43
C ALA A 338 -19.18 11.88 -19.58
N TYR A 339 -18.56 13.02 -19.84
CA TYR A 339 -17.48 13.11 -20.84
C TYR A 339 -16.31 12.22 -20.46
N ARG A 340 -15.80 12.34 -19.24
CA ARG A 340 -14.65 11.53 -18.79
C ARG A 340 -14.95 10.03 -18.82
N GLN A 341 -16.12 9.58 -18.41
CA GLN A 341 -16.54 8.20 -18.49
C GLN A 341 -16.50 7.66 -19.92
N SER A 342 -17.04 8.44 -20.89
CA SER A 342 -16.99 8.06 -22.31
C SER A 342 -15.57 7.99 -22.86
N GLN A 343 -14.69 8.90 -22.43
CA GLN A 343 -13.28 8.90 -22.84
C GLN A 343 -12.51 7.73 -22.24
N PHE A 344 -12.72 7.39 -20.97
CA PHE A 344 -12.08 6.22 -20.35
C PHE A 344 -12.48 4.90 -21.02
N ASP A 345 -13.75 4.72 -21.36
CA ASP A 345 -14.20 3.52 -22.08
C ASP A 345 -13.51 3.40 -23.46
N ALA A 346 -13.46 4.49 -24.22
CA ALA A 346 -12.77 4.53 -25.51
C ALA A 346 -11.26 4.28 -25.37
N LEU A 347 -10.62 4.92 -24.38
CA LEU A 347 -9.19 4.80 -24.10
C LEU A 347 -8.81 3.36 -23.73
N HIS A 348 -9.58 2.72 -22.85
CA HIS A 348 -9.29 1.36 -22.41
C HIS A 348 -9.43 0.37 -23.57
N ARG A 349 -10.44 0.52 -24.42
CA ARG A 349 -10.58 -0.30 -25.64
C ARG A 349 -9.42 -0.11 -26.59
N ALA A 350 -8.97 1.12 -26.79
CA ALA A 350 -7.86 1.43 -27.69
C ALA A 350 -6.51 0.91 -27.16
N ALA A 351 -6.25 1.08 -25.85
CA ALA A 351 -4.97 0.74 -25.23
C ALA A 351 -4.84 -0.77 -24.92
N PHE A 352 -5.94 -1.43 -24.52
CA PHE A 352 -5.93 -2.78 -23.97
C PHE A 352 -6.88 -3.77 -24.70
N GLY A 353 -7.55 -3.33 -25.75
CA GLY A 353 -8.53 -4.15 -26.44
C GLY A 353 -9.91 -4.16 -25.76
N THR A 354 -10.78 -5.09 -26.19
CA THR A 354 -12.09 -5.21 -25.54
C THR A 354 -11.95 -5.74 -24.13
N THR A 355 -12.75 -5.22 -23.21
CA THR A 355 -12.70 -5.46 -21.74
C THR A 355 -12.79 -6.94 -21.34
N ASN A 356 -13.19 -7.82 -22.26
CA ASN A 356 -13.23 -9.27 -22.05
C ASN A 356 -11.88 -9.98 -22.32
N SER A 357 -10.87 -9.28 -22.84
CA SER A 357 -9.59 -9.89 -23.24
C SER A 357 -8.52 -9.90 -22.13
N TRP A 358 -8.69 -9.16 -21.04
CA TRP A 358 -7.84 -9.38 -19.87
C TRP A 358 -8.33 -10.64 -19.16
N PRO A 359 -7.49 -11.67 -19.08
CA PRO A 359 -7.89 -12.90 -18.44
C PRO A 359 -8.20 -12.64 -16.97
N ARG A 360 -9.49 -12.72 -16.64
CA ARG A 360 -9.93 -12.78 -15.24
C ARG A 360 -9.11 -13.88 -14.56
N GLY A 361 -8.31 -13.51 -13.58
CA GLY A 361 -7.59 -14.50 -12.80
C GLY A 361 -6.45 -15.26 -13.52
N ASN A 362 -6.00 -14.82 -14.69
CA ASN A 362 -4.72 -15.24 -15.22
C ASN A 362 -3.56 -14.43 -14.63
N TRP A 363 -3.70 -14.08 -13.37
CA TRP A 363 -2.48 -14.14 -12.58
C TRP A 363 -1.93 -15.53 -12.83
N PRO A 364 -0.69 -15.66 -13.36
CA PRO A 364 -0.22 -16.95 -13.76
C PRO A 364 -0.44 -17.93 -12.61
N SER A 365 -1.42 -18.83 -12.74
CA SER A 365 -1.54 -20.02 -11.89
C SER A 365 -0.25 -20.86 -11.94
N THR A 366 0.61 -20.53 -12.90
CA THR A 366 1.99 -20.98 -13.07
C THR A 366 2.97 -20.41 -12.04
N LEU A 367 2.63 -19.35 -11.30
CA LEU A 367 3.35 -19.06 -10.07
C LEU A 367 2.89 -20.09 -9.01
N GLY A 368 3.25 -21.36 -9.22
CA GLY A 368 3.27 -22.36 -8.16
C GLY A 368 3.90 -21.75 -6.91
N PRO A 369 3.80 -22.35 -5.72
CA PRO A 369 4.37 -21.79 -4.53
C PRO A 369 5.84 -21.49 -4.81
N ARG A 370 6.16 -20.21 -5.15
CA ARG A 370 7.54 -19.79 -5.27
C ARG A 370 8.14 -20.09 -3.92
N ARG A 371 9.16 -20.94 -3.88
CA ARG A 371 9.90 -21.16 -2.63
C ARG A 371 10.37 -19.77 -2.21
N LEU A 372 9.88 -19.31 -1.07
CA LEU A 372 10.40 -18.06 -0.49
C LEU A 372 11.92 -18.19 -0.46
N PRO A 373 12.68 -17.20 -0.92
CA PRO A 373 14.12 -17.25 -0.84
C PRO A 373 14.49 -17.54 0.61
N PRO A 374 15.52 -18.35 0.87
CA PRO A 374 16.00 -18.57 2.22
C PRO A 374 16.20 -17.22 2.89
N SER A 375 15.85 -17.13 4.16
CA SER A 375 16.16 -15.91 4.93
C SER A 375 17.64 -15.60 4.69
N PRO A 376 18.03 -14.35 4.36
CA PRO A 376 19.43 -14.03 4.31
C PRO A 376 20.06 -14.49 5.62
N PRO A 377 21.26 -15.08 5.61
CA PRO A 377 21.90 -15.55 6.83
C PRO A 377 21.90 -14.37 7.82
N PRO A 378 21.63 -14.60 9.10
CA PRO A 378 21.86 -13.58 10.11
C PRO A 378 23.27 -13.06 9.90
N ALA A 379 23.46 -11.73 9.94
CA ALA A 379 24.78 -11.13 9.83
C ALA A 379 25.73 -11.94 10.73
N VAL A 380 26.77 -12.50 10.12
CA VAL A 380 27.65 -13.47 10.73
C VAL A 380 28.07 -13.02 12.14
N GLY A 381 27.63 -13.74 13.13
CA GLY A 381 28.03 -13.53 14.52
C GLY A 381 26.85 -13.56 15.48
N LEU A 382 26.71 -14.71 16.10
CA LEU A 382 25.98 -15.04 17.32
C LEU A 382 24.69 -15.85 17.12
N GLY A 383 24.89 -17.18 17.28
CA GLY A 383 23.81 -18.12 17.43
C GLY A 383 23.06 -17.89 18.74
N ARG A 384 21.79 -17.61 18.57
CA ARG A 384 20.66 -18.06 19.40
C ARG A 384 19.38 -17.58 18.72
N ALA A 385 18.50 -18.52 18.42
CA ALA A 385 17.14 -18.20 17.99
C ALA A 385 16.48 -17.32 19.03
N LEU A 386 15.84 -16.21 18.57
CA LEU A 386 15.01 -15.39 19.45
C LEU A 386 13.90 -16.28 20.04
N PRO A 387 13.56 -16.13 21.32
CA PRO A 387 12.41 -16.81 21.90
C PRO A 387 11.12 -16.41 21.14
N PRO A 388 10.14 -17.29 21.07
CA PRO A 388 8.86 -16.96 20.47
C PRO A 388 8.24 -15.76 21.21
N PRO A 389 7.47 -14.89 20.52
CA PRO A 389 6.80 -13.75 21.16
C PRO A 389 5.87 -14.27 22.28
N PRO A 390 5.67 -13.49 23.34
CA PRO A 390 4.73 -13.84 24.40
C PRO A 390 3.31 -13.99 23.84
N PRO A 391 2.48 -14.85 24.43
CA PRO A 391 1.09 -15.00 24.01
C PRO A 391 0.35 -13.66 24.17
N PRO A 392 -0.67 -13.39 23.33
CA PRO A 392 -1.45 -12.17 23.43
C PRO A 392 -2.15 -12.08 24.80
N PRO A 393 -2.34 -10.86 25.33
CA PRO A 393 -3.14 -10.68 26.55
C PRO A 393 -4.57 -11.21 26.33
N PRO A 394 -5.22 -11.75 27.38
CA PRO A 394 -6.60 -12.17 27.29
C PRO A 394 -7.49 -10.97 26.91
N LEU A 395 -8.49 -11.24 26.07
CA LEU A 395 -9.47 -10.24 25.67
C LEU A 395 -10.24 -9.76 26.92
N PRO A 396 -10.54 -8.45 27.03
CA PRO A 396 -11.51 -8.01 28.02
C PRO A 396 -12.88 -8.62 27.68
N GLU A 397 -13.57 -9.12 28.72
CA GLU A 397 -14.92 -9.67 28.66
C GLU A 397 -15.95 -8.63 28.17
#